data_d8814b38c4eeac9d47ffff2bf8680bee
#
_entry.id   d8814b38c4eeac9d47ffff2bf8680bee
#
_cell.length_a   1.000
_cell.length_b   1.000
_cell.length_c   1.000
_cell.angle_alpha   90.00
_cell.angle_beta   90.00
_cell.angle_gamma   90.00
#
_symmetry.space_group_name_H-M   'P 1'
#
loop_
_entity.id
_entity.type
_entity.pdbx_description
1 polymer ?
#
loop_
_entity_poly.entity_id
_entity_poly.type
_entity_poly.pdbx_seq_one_letter_code
_entity_poly.pdbx_strand_id
1 'polypeptide(L)'
;MALFNAMETIVVNMFDEFSKSYELKCDCNKCKEDMLALVLNKIPPRYTSSEKGQLFIKGMYINPQLQSDVMRELMEAAIIVEHHQHHPEEV
;
A
#
# COMPACT_ATOMS: atom_id res chain seq x y z
N MET A 1 -22.52 1.75 8.03
CA MET A 1 -21.94 0.41 7.87
C MET A 1 -20.47 0.48 8.18
N ALA A 2 -19.98 -0.48 8.97
CA ALA A 2 -18.58 -0.45 9.43
C ALA A 2 -17.66 -1.37 8.64
N LEU A 3 -18.15 -1.90 7.53
CA LEU A 3 -17.35 -2.80 6.68
C LEU A 3 -16.20 -2.06 6.00
N PHE A 4 -15.01 -2.57 6.11
CA PHE A 4 -13.84 -1.95 5.48
C PHE A 4 -12.80 -3.02 5.11
N ASN A 5 -11.91 -2.65 4.20
CA ASN A 5 -10.82 -3.52 3.78
C ASN A 5 -9.60 -3.24 4.67
N ALA A 6 -9.28 -4.19 5.55
CA ALA A 6 -8.17 -4.04 6.48
C ALA A 6 -6.82 -3.88 5.75
N MET A 7 -6.73 -4.34 4.51
CA MET A 7 -5.50 -4.19 3.76
C MET A 7 -5.16 -2.74 3.46
N GLU A 8 -6.14 -1.84 3.43
CA GLU A 8 -5.85 -0.42 3.22
C GLU A 8 -4.93 0.11 4.32
N THR A 9 -5.25 -0.17 5.58
CA THR A 9 -4.43 0.26 6.69
C THR A 9 -3.06 -0.42 6.68
N ILE A 10 -3.04 -1.73 6.43
CA ILE A 10 -1.81 -2.51 6.43
C ILE A 10 -0.86 -2.00 5.34
N VAL A 11 -1.36 -1.80 4.13
CA VAL A 11 -0.53 -1.36 3.01
C VAL A 11 -0.02 0.06 3.25
N VAL A 12 -0.87 0.96 3.78
CA VAL A 12 -0.43 2.33 4.10
C VAL A 12 0.70 2.31 5.13
N ASN A 13 0.57 1.49 6.18
CA ASN A 13 1.63 1.38 7.19
C ASN A 13 2.92 0.83 6.59
N MET A 14 2.81 -0.16 5.71
CA MET A 14 3.99 -0.73 5.07
C MET A 14 4.59 0.25 4.06
N PHE A 15 3.76 1.07 3.42
CA PHE A 15 4.27 2.13 2.54
C PHE A 15 5.12 3.12 3.33
N ASP A 16 4.70 3.49 4.53
CA ASP A 16 5.48 4.40 5.37
C ASP A 16 6.86 3.81 5.68
N GLU A 17 6.92 2.51 5.98
CA GLU A 17 8.20 1.83 6.20
C GLU A 17 9.03 1.75 4.93
N PHE A 18 8.37 1.44 3.80
CA PHE A 18 9.01 1.36 2.50
C PHE A 18 9.66 2.68 2.13
N SER A 19 8.97 3.79 2.35
CA SER A 19 9.46 5.12 1.97
C SER A 19 10.67 5.57 2.78
N LYS A 20 10.93 4.94 3.92
CA LYS A 20 12.11 5.23 4.72
C LYS A 20 13.38 4.63 4.13
N SER A 21 13.25 3.54 3.40
CA SER A 21 14.39 2.82 2.83
C SER A 21 14.51 2.96 1.32
N TYR A 22 13.43 3.35 0.64
CA TYR A 22 13.44 3.53 -0.82
C TYR A 22 13.25 5.02 -1.14
N GLU A 23 14.18 5.59 -1.87
CA GLU A 23 14.12 7.00 -2.22
C GLU A 23 13.19 7.18 -3.42
N LEU A 24 12.01 7.72 -3.16
CA LEU A 24 11.03 7.97 -4.21
C LEU A 24 11.43 9.21 -5.00
N LYS A 25 11.30 9.15 -6.32
CA LYS A 25 11.57 10.31 -7.19
C LYS A 25 10.54 11.41 -7.00
N CYS A 26 9.34 11.04 -6.58
CA CYS A 26 8.29 11.99 -6.26
C CYS A 26 7.48 11.44 -5.09
N ASP A 27 7.32 12.26 -4.05
CA ASP A 27 6.55 11.88 -2.86
C ASP A 27 5.28 12.70 -2.70
N CYS A 28 4.80 13.31 -3.79
CA CYS A 28 3.56 14.08 -3.74
C CYS A 28 2.36 13.15 -3.50
N ASN A 29 1.25 13.73 -3.03
CA ASN A 29 0.07 12.95 -2.70
C ASN A 29 -0.47 12.15 -3.89
N LYS A 30 -0.41 12.72 -5.08
CA LYS A 30 -0.92 12.05 -6.27
C LYS A 30 -0.10 10.78 -6.58
N CYS A 31 1.22 10.86 -6.54
CA CYS A 31 2.07 9.70 -6.78
C CYS A 31 1.87 8.64 -5.70
N LYS A 32 1.72 9.07 -4.46
CA LYS A 32 1.48 8.17 -3.34
C LYS A 32 0.15 7.43 -3.52
N GLU A 33 -0.90 8.16 -3.88
CA GLU A 33 -2.21 7.55 -4.11
C GLU A 33 -2.17 6.56 -5.27
N ASP A 34 -1.46 6.90 -6.34
CA ASP A 34 -1.34 6.01 -7.48
C ASP A 34 -0.61 4.72 -7.11
N MET A 35 0.46 4.82 -6.31
CA MET A 35 1.17 3.65 -5.83
C MET A 35 0.27 2.76 -4.97
N LEU A 36 -0.45 3.37 -4.04
CA LEU A 36 -1.33 2.63 -3.14
C LEU A 36 -2.46 1.94 -3.93
N ALA A 37 -3.01 2.63 -4.92
CA ALA A 37 -4.04 2.05 -5.76
C ALA A 37 -3.53 0.82 -6.52
N LEU A 38 -2.34 0.91 -7.09
CA LEU A 38 -1.75 -0.21 -7.81
C LEU A 38 -1.54 -1.41 -6.89
N VAL A 39 -1.01 -1.17 -5.69
CA VAL A 39 -0.75 -2.24 -4.74
C VAL A 39 -2.05 -2.87 -4.27
N LEU A 40 -3.04 -2.04 -3.90
CA LEU A 40 -4.31 -2.54 -3.37
C LEU A 40 -5.11 -3.29 -4.41
N ASN A 41 -4.90 -3.03 -5.69
CA ASN A 41 -5.56 -3.78 -6.75
C ASN A 41 -4.92 -5.15 -6.99
N LYS A 42 -3.69 -5.36 -6.55
CA LYS A 42 -2.99 -6.63 -6.74
C LYS A 42 -3.04 -7.54 -5.53
N ILE A 43 -3.19 -6.97 -4.33
CA ILE A 43 -3.23 -7.75 -3.10
C ILE A 43 -4.67 -8.12 -2.80
N PRO A 44 -4.94 -9.39 -2.43
CA PRO A 44 -6.30 -9.80 -2.11
C PRO A 44 -6.87 -8.97 -0.96
N PRO A 45 -8.11 -8.51 -1.09
CA PRO A 45 -8.72 -7.71 -0.02
C PRO A 45 -9.05 -8.58 1.20
N ARG A 46 -9.07 -7.93 2.37
CA ARG A 46 -9.44 -8.58 3.64
C ARG A 46 -10.45 -7.69 4.34
N TYR A 47 -11.71 -7.96 4.10
CA TYR A 47 -12.77 -7.15 4.70
C TYR A 47 -13.07 -7.61 6.11
N THR A 48 -13.35 -6.65 6.97
CA THR A 48 -13.80 -6.90 8.32
C THR A 48 -14.70 -5.76 8.75
N SER A 49 -15.50 -6.01 9.81
CA SER A 49 -16.40 -5.01 10.33
C SER A 49 -16.09 -4.65 11.78
N SER A 50 -14.95 -5.09 12.32
CA SER A 50 -14.61 -4.87 13.71
C SER A 50 -13.12 -4.65 13.89
N GLU A 51 -12.76 -3.99 15.01
CA GLU A 51 -11.37 -3.82 15.39
C GLU A 51 -10.68 -5.15 15.67
N LYS A 52 -11.43 -6.08 16.26
CA LYS A 52 -10.89 -7.41 16.56
C LYS A 52 -10.53 -8.15 15.28
N GLY A 53 -11.38 -8.06 14.27
CA GLY A 53 -11.09 -8.65 12.97
C GLY A 53 -9.88 -8.00 12.32
N GLN A 54 -9.75 -6.68 12.45
CA GLN A 54 -8.60 -5.96 11.91
C GLN A 54 -7.31 -6.41 12.57
N LEU A 55 -7.32 -6.56 13.90
CA LEU A 55 -6.15 -7.03 14.63
C LEU A 55 -5.75 -8.43 14.20
N PHE A 56 -6.74 -9.29 13.97
CA PHE A 56 -6.48 -10.65 13.50
C PHE A 56 -5.76 -10.62 12.15
N ILE A 57 -6.24 -9.80 11.22
CA ILE A 57 -5.64 -9.69 9.89
C ILE A 57 -4.24 -9.09 9.98
N LYS A 58 -4.04 -8.07 10.82
CA LYS A 58 -2.71 -7.51 11.06
C LYS A 58 -1.74 -8.55 11.59
N GLY A 59 -2.22 -9.43 12.47
CA GLY A 59 -1.41 -10.52 13.00
C GLY A 59 -0.94 -11.48 11.92
N MET A 60 -1.76 -11.72 10.90
CA MET A 60 -1.34 -12.55 9.77
C MET A 60 -0.18 -11.91 9.01
N TYR A 61 -0.15 -10.60 8.92
CA TYR A 61 0.87 -9.86 8.16
C TYR A 61 2.13 -9.56 8.96
N ILE A 62 2.27 -10.16 10.15
CA ILE A 62 3.55 -10.23 10.83
C ILE A 62 4.43 -11.29 10.15
N ASN A 63 3.82 -12.23 9.45
CA ASN A 63 4.54 -13.27 8.70
C ASN A 63 5.46 -12.64 7.65
N PRO A 64 6.78 -12.96 7.69
CA PRO A 64 7.74 -12.35 6.74
C PRO A 64 7.42 -12.59 5.28
N GLN A 65 6.83 -13.73 4.93
CA GLN A 65 6.48 -14.02 3.54
C GLN A 65 5.41 -13.06 3.04
N LEU A 66 4.36 -12.82 3.84
CA LEU A 66 3.30 -11.91 3.45
C LEU A 66 3.81 -10.47 3.39
N GLN A 67 4.70 -10.08 4.31
CA GLN A 67 5.32 -8.77 4.25
C GLN A 67 6.14 -8.60 2.99
N SER A 68 6.91 -9.63 2.62
CA SER A 68 7.71 -9.60 1.39
C SER A 68 6.84 -9.44 0.15
N ASP A 69 5.68 -10.10 0.14
CA ASP A 69 4.75 -9.99 -0.99
C ASP A 69 4.27 -8.55 -1.15
N VAL A 70 3.90 -7.89 -0.05
CA VAL A 70 3.44 -6.50 -0.10
C VAL A 70 4.59 -5.58 -0.51
N MET A 71 5.78 -5.78 0.05
CA MET A 71 6.94 -4.96 -0.29
C MET A 71 7.32 -5.08 -1.76
N ARG A 72 7.21 -6.27 -2.32
CA ARG A 72 7.47 -6.47 -3.75
C ARG A 72 6.47 -5.68 -4.60
N GLU A 73 5.20 -5.69 -4.23
CA GLU A 73 4.19 -4.93 -4.95
C GLU A 73 4.42 -3.43 -4.83
N LEU A 74 4.88 -2.98 -3.65
CA LEU A 74 5.23 -1.57 -3.47
C LEU A 74 6.41 -1.17 -4.37
N MET A 75 7.41 -2.02 -4.47
CA MET A 75 8.57 -1.78 -5.33
C MET A 75 8.15 -1.67 -6.79
N GLU A 76 7.33 -2.60 -7.26
CA GLU A 76 6.83 -2.59 -8.62
C GLU A 76 5.99 -1.35 -8.89
N ALA A 77 5.13 -0.98 -7.94
CA ALA A 77 4.29 0.22 -8.07
C ALA A 77 5.14 1.48 -8.14
N ALA A 78 6.21 1.55 -7.34
CA ALA A 78 7.11 2.70 -7.37
C ALA A 78 7.74 2.87 -8.76
N ILE A 79 8.18 1.77 -9.35
CA ILE A 79 8.78 1.80 -10.68
C ILE A 79 7.77 2.27 -11.72
N ILE A 80 6.56 1.75 -11.67
CA ILE A 80 5.50 2.13 -12.62
C ILE A 80 5.17 3.61 -12.50
N VAL A 81 4.97 4.10 -11.27
CA VAL A 81 4.60 5.49 -11.06
C VAL A 81 5.74 6.44 -11.43
N GLU A 82 6.99 6.05 -11.19
CA GLU A 82 8.13 6.88 -11.57
C GLU A 82 8.23 7.07 -13.09
N HIS A 83 7.76 6.08 -13.86
CA HIS A 83 7.76 6.17 -15.30
C HIS A 83 6.51 6.82 -15.89
N HIS A 84 5.43 6.89 -15.10
CA HIS A 84 4.14 7.39 -15.57
C HIS A 84 3.54 8.36 -14.55
N GLN A 85 4.28 9.43 -14.21
CA GLN A 85 3.83 10.41 -13.24
C GLN A 85 2.69 11.26 -13.80
N HIS A 86 1.69 11.46 -12.97
CA HIS A 86 0.51 12.24 -13.32
C HIS A 86 0.33 13.38 -12.32
N HIS A 87 1.17 14.40 -12.43
CA HIS A 87 1.11 15.56 -11.54
C HIS A 87 0.16 16.60 -12.09
N PRO A 88 -0.71 17.17 -11.24
CA PRO A 88 -1.62 18.23 -11.70
C PRO A 88 -0.91 19.43 -12.29
N GLU A 89 0.26 19.77 -11.77
CA GLU A 89 1.04 20.91 -12.23
C GLU A 89 1.75 20.67 -13.56
N GLU A 90 1.68 19.48 -14.10
CA GLU A 90 2.32 19.11 -15.37
C GLU A 90 1.34 19.17 -16.53
N VAL A 91 0.15 19.66 -16.28
CA VAL A 91 -0.89 19.76 -17.30
C VAL A 91 -0.56 20.81 -18.33
#